data_a2d2bd5657b898da0994a23545b701dd
#
_entry.id   a2d2bd5657b898da0994a23545b701dd
#
_cell.length_a   1.000
_cell.length_b   1.000
_cell.length_c   1.000
_cell.angle_alpha   90.00
_cell.angle_beta   90.00
_cell.angle_gamma   90.00
#
_symmetry.space_group_name_H-M   'P 1'
#
loop_
_entity.id
_entity.type
_entity.pdbx_description
1 polymer ?
#
loop_
_entity_poly.entity_id
_entity_poly.type
_entity_poly.pdbx_seq_one_letter_code
_entity_poly.pdbx_strand_id
1 'polypeptide(L)'
;DCLICHAGRSESIAGAYHRVKVHERQIGCERCHGPGSLHATTRRKQAATGHDSIVEADDKTIVHPGRLSRERLESVCAQCHLQNKAAANLRNRRLVDFRPGQRLAEYRAHYVLDASSGGMTVVGHVEQLHQSRCYTQTETLTCTTCHDPHRHVAQPEAAALHRAKCLECHQPDACGLPADGMRRRKVSDHCADCHM
;
A
#
# COMPACT_ATOMS: atom_id res chain seq x y z
N ASP A 1 -5.64 -7.92 16.57
CA ASP A 1 -5.28 -7.66 15.13
C ASP A 1 -5.10 -6.17 14.81
N CYS A 2 -5.77 -5.23 15.50
CA CYS A 2 -5.68 -3.79 15.19
C CYS A 2 -4.24 -3.26 15.17
N LEU A 3 -3.39 -3.71 16.10
CA LEU A 3 -2.01 -3.24 16.21
C LEU A 3 -1.09 -3.69 15.05
N ILE A 4 -1.47 -4.70 14.29
CA ILE A 4 -0.72 -5.08 13.09
C ILE A 4 -0.74 -3.96 12.04
N CYS A 5 -1.90 -3.28 11.92
CA CYS A 5 -2.08 -2.18 10.96
C CYS A 5 -1.79 -0.80 11.58
N HIS A 6 -1.88 -0.66 12.89
CA HIS A 6 -1.81 0.63 13.58
C HIS A 6 -0.53 0.83 14.43
N ALA A 7 0.38 -0.14 14.44
CA ALA A 7 1.68 -0.01 15.10
C ALA A 7 2.80 -0.52 14.18
N GLY A 8 3.98 0.03 14.32
CA GLY A 8 5.16 -0.42 13.57
C GLY A 8 5.54 -1.83 13.97
N ARG A 9 5.71 -2.08 15.27
CA ARG A 9 6.03 -3.40 15.81
C ARG A 9 5.35 -3.64 17.16
N SER A 10 4.64 -4.76 17.23
CA SER A 10 4.02 -5.23 18.47
C SER A 10 4.12 -6.75 18.58
N GLU A 11 4.09 -7.27 19.78
CA GLU A 11 4.08 -8.70 20.08
C GLU A 11 3.08 -9.02 21.17
N SER A 12 2.48 -10.20 21.10
CA SER A 12 1.63 -10.70 22.18
C SER A 12 2.48 -11.18 23.35
N ILE A 13 2.05 -10.88 24.58
CA ILE A 13 2.71 -11.38 25.77
C ILE A 13 2.23 -12.81 26.00
N ALA A 14 3.16 -13.74 26.09
CA ALA A 14 2.85 -15.16 26.31
C ALA A 14 2.02 -15.34 27.60
N GLY A 15 0.97 -16.17 27.50
CA GLY A 15 0.07 -16.44 28.62
C GLY A 15 -0.91 -15.30 28.99
N ALA A 16 -0.98 -14.22 28.22
CA ALA A 16 -1.86 -13.09 28.48
C ALA A 16 -2.76 -12.78 27.27
N TYR A 17 -4.06 -13.05 27.37
CA TYR A 17 -5.03 -12.95 26.29
C TYR A 17 -5.19 -11.55 25.68
N HIS A 18 -5.03 -10.50 26.47
CA HIS A 18 -5.32 -9.11 26.04
C HIS A 18 -4.14 -8.16 26.24
N ARG A 19 -2.94 -8.71 26.45
CA ARG A 19 -1.76 -7.89 26.70
C ARG A 19 -0.79 -8.01 25.54
N VAL A 20 -0.36 -6.85 25.05
CA VAL A 20 0.62 -6.73 23.98
C VAL A 20 1.73 -5.79 24.42
N LYS A 21 2.92 -6.06 23.96
CA LYS A 21 4.04 -5.15 24.06
C LYS A 21 4.17 -4.41 22.73
N VAL A 22 4.10 -3.09 22.76
CA VAL A 22 4.27 -2.24 21.60
C VAL A 22 5.70 -1.72 21.63
N HIS A 23 6.50 -2.10 20.65
CA HIS A 23 7.88 -1.67 20.51
C HIS A 23 7.98 -0.37 19.69
N GLU A 24 7.14 -0.25 18.65
CA GLU A 24 7.04 0.92 17.79
C GLU A 24 5.57 1.33 17.68
N ARG A 25 5.26 2.54 18.12
CA ARG A 25 3.88 3.05 18.17
C ARG A 25 3.34 3.47 16.81
N GLN A 26 4.21 3.84 15.88
CA GLN A 26 3.86 4.33 14.55
C GLN A 26 4.36 3.37 13.48
N ILE A 27 3.74 3.41 12.33
CA ILE A 27 4.22 2.70 11.15
C ILE A 27 5.55 3.33 10.74
N GLY A 28 6.63 2.57 10.88
CA GLY A 28 7.97 3.00 10.52
C GLY A 28 8.44 2.41 9.19
N CYS A 29 9.64 2.78 8.80
CA CYS A 29 10.26 2.39 7.54
C CYS A 29 10.29 0.86 7.34
N GLU A 30 10.57 0.10 8.40
CA GLU A 30 10.72 -1.35 8.34
C GLU A 30 9.41 -2.08 7.99
N ARG A 31 8.25 -1.44 8.15
CA ARG A 31 6.97 -2.04 7.76
C ARG A 31 6.85 -2.23 6.23
N CYS A 32 7.48 -1.34 5.47
CA CYS A 32 7.47 -1.38 4.01
C CYS A 32 8.81 -1.85 3.42
N HIS A 33 9.91 -1.61 4.12
CA HIS A 33 11.26 -1.89 3.64
C HIS A 33 11.92 -3.12 4.28
N GLY A 34 11.28 -3.74 5.29
CA GLY A 34 11.85 -4.83 6.05
C GLY A 34 12.92 -4.38 7.06
N PRO A 35 13.58 -5.33 7.75
CA PRO A 35 14.55 -5.01 8.79
C PRO A 35 15.71 -4.17 8.27
N GLY A 36 15.90 -2.98 8.85
CA GLY A 36 16.86 -1.99 8.38
C GLY A 36 18.23 -2.00 9.07
N SER A 37 18.46 -2.87 10.05
CA SER A 37 19.69 -2.86 10.85
C SER A 37 20.96 -3.10 10.02
N LEU A 38 20.92 -4.05 9.08
CA LEU A 38 22.03 -4.34 8.17
C LEU A 38 22.28 -3.15 7.23
N HIS A 39 21.22 -2.62 6.65
CA HIS A 39 21.29 -1.42 5.80
C HIS A 39 21.93 -0.25 6.54
N ALA A 40 21.40 0.10 7.70
CA ALA A 40 21.93 1.20 8.50
C ALA A 40 23.41 1.01 8.88
N THR A 41 23.80 -0.22 9.25
CA THR A 41 25.19 -0.52 9.59
C THR A 41 26.10 -0.40 8.37
N THR A 42 25.68 -0.90 7.22
CA THR A 42 26.43 -0.83 5.97
C THR A 42 26.62 0.62 5.54
N ARG A 43 25.55 1.43 5.57
CA ARG A 43 25.62 2.83 5.18
C ARG A 43 26.49 3.68 6.11
N ARG A 44 26.44 3.44 7.43
CA ARG A 44 27.34 4.12 8.39
C ARG A 44 28.81 3.80 8.12
N LYS A 45 29.12 2.53 7.81
CA LYS A 45 30.49 2.13 7.46
C LYS A 45 30.97 2.82 6.18
N GLN A 46 30.14 2.85 5.14
CA GLN A 46 30.45 3.53 3.88
C GLN A 46 30.69 5.02 4.09
N ALA A 47 29.82 5.73 4.81
CA ALA A 47 30.01 7.13 5.14
C ALA A 47 31.29 7.40 5.91
N ALA A 48 31.68 6.53 6.85
CA ALA A 48 32.90 6.65 7.63
C ALA A 48 34.18 6.46 6.78
N THR A 49 34.10 5.77 5.64
CA THR A 49 35.23 5.53 4.73
C THR A 49 35.29 6.51 3.56
N GLY A 50 34.41 7.53 3.53
CA GLY A 50 34.32 8.51 2.44
C GLY A 50 33.84 7.95 1.11
N HIS A 51 33.41 6.70 1.09
CA HIS A 51 32.76 6.10 -0.07
C HIS A 51 31.26 6.46 -0.09
N ASP A 52 30.99 7.72 -0.37
CA ASP A 52 29.63 8.20 -0.67
C ASP A 52 29.21 7.76 -2.08
N SER A 53 29.30 6.47 -2.38
CA SER A 53 28.64 5.90 -3.55
C SER A 53 27.15 5.90 -3.27
N ILE A 54 26.56 7.06 -3.54
CA ILE A 54 25.11 7.25 -3.57
C ILE A 54 24.55 6.23 -4.54
N VAL A 55 23.71 5.36 -3.98
CA VAL A 55 22.85 4.47 -4.74
C VAL A 55 23.59 3.40 -5.52
N GLU A 56 24.06 2.38 -4.87
CA GLU A 56 24.11 1.09 -5.54
C GLU A 56 22.68 0.71 -5.94
N ALA A 57 22.43 0.63 -7.24
CA ALA A 57 21.13 0.29 -7.80
C ALA A 57 20.61 -1.08 -7.32
N ASP A 58 21.42 -1.86 -6.63
CA ASP A 58 21.15 -3.22 -6.15
C ASP A 58 21.53 -3.39 -4.66
N ASP A 59 21.07 -2.47 -3.79
CA ASP A 59 21.22 -2.64 -2.35
C ASP A 59 20.35 -3.79 -1.84
N LYS A 60 20.98 -4.93 -1.56
CA LYS A 60 20.33 -6.14 -1.04
C LYS A 60 20.17 -6.13 0.48
N THR A 61 20.63 -5.09 1.16
CA THR A 61 20.55 -4.98 2.63
C THR A 61 19.19 -4.49 3.12
N ILE A 62 18.33 -4.04 2.19
CA ILE A 62 16.98 -3.59 2.45
C ILE A 62 16.09 -3.86 1.24
N VAL A 63 14.80 -4.02 1.45
CA VAL A 63 13.84 -4.15 0.36
C VAL A 63 13.48 -2.77 -0.18
N HIS A 64 13.48 -2.62 -1.51
CA HIS A 64 12.95 -1.47 -2.18
C HIS A 64 11.60 -1.84 -2.84
N PRO A 65 10.45 -1.45 -2.25
CA PRO A 65 9.13 -1.87 -2.75
C PRO A 65 8.89 -1.58 -4.23
N GLY A 66 9.33 -0.41 -4.73
CA GLY A 66 9.18 -0.03 -6.13
C GLY A 66 9.98 -0.88 -7.14
N ARG A 67 10.83 -1.80 -6.67
CA ARG A 67 11.57 -2.76 -7.52
C ARG A 67 10.99 -4.17 -7.44
N LEU A 68 9.98 -4.37 -6.62
CA LEU A 68 9.29 -5.66 -6.50
C LEU A 68 8.36 -5.88 -7.70
N SER A 69 8.04 -7.14 -7.97
CA SER A 69 6.92 -7.43 -8.86
C SER A 69 5.62 -6.83 -8.30
N ARG A 70 4.66 -6.54 -9.17
CA ARG A 70 3.35 -5.96 -8.83
C ARG A 70 2.72 -6.67 -7.63
N GLU A 71 2.62 -7.99 -7.65
CA GLU A 71 2.05 -8.80 -6.58
C GLU A 71 2.77 -8.63 -5.23
N ARG A 72 4.10 -8.54 -5.25
CA ARG A 72 4.89 -8.41 -4.02
C ARG A 72 4.83 -6.98 -3.47
N LEU A 73 4.80 -5.98 -4.34
CA LEU A 73 4.57 -4.59 -3.92
C LEU A 73 3.17 -4.46 -3.31
N GLU A 74 2.15 -4.99 -3.96
CA GLU A 74 0.78 -4.98 -3.43
C GLU A 74 0.69 -5.71 -2.10
N SER A 75 1.41 -6.80 -1.91
CA SER A 75 1.47 -7.52 -0.63
C SER A 75 1.97 -6.64 0.52
N VAL A 76 2.87 -5.68 0.25
CA VAL A 76 3.33 -4.69 1.25
C VAL A 76 2.16 -3.79 1.68
N CYS A 77 1.34 -3.34 0.76
CA CYS A 77 0.19 -2.49 1.08
C CYS A 77 -0.97 -3.30 1.67
N ALA A 78 -1.22 -4.47 1.10
CA ALA A 78 -2.32 -5.36 1.46
C ALA A 78 -2.25 -5.90 2.89
N GLN A 79 -1.08 -5.93 3.52
CA GLN A 79 -0.99 -6.31 4.95
C GLN A 79 -1.89 -5.46 5.85
N CYS A 80 -2.25 -4.24 5.43
CA CYS A 80 -3.11 -3.30 6.15
C CYS A 80 -4.33 -2.84 5.32
N HIS A 81 -4.21 -2.73 4.01
CA HIS A 81 -5.23 -2.16 3.11
C HIS A 81 -6.11 -3.19 2.39
N LEU A 82 -6.01 -4.45 2.76
CA LEU A 82 -6.88 -5.52 2.28
C LEU A 82 -8.03 -5.72 3.26
N GLN A 83 -9.25 -5.48 2.81
CA GLN A 83 -10.45 -5.74 3.59
C GLN A 83 -10.94 -7.17 3.37
N ASN A 84 -11.56 -7.77 4.38
CA ASN A 84 -12.11 -9.10 4.30
C ASN A 84 -13.26 -9.26 5.31
N LYS A 85 -14.13 -10.23 5.09
CA LYS A 85 -15.13 -10.64 6.07
C LYS A 85 -14.56 -11.61 7.09
N ALA A 86 -13.61 -12.42 6.66
CA ALA A 86 -12.84 -13.30 7.52
C ALA A 86 -11.42 -13.46 6.97
N ALA A 87 -10.47 -13.70 7.84
CA ALA A 87 -9.12 -14.01 7.46
C ALA A 87 -8.56 -15.11 8.36
N ALA A 88 -7.81 -16.03 7.76
CA ALA A 88 -7.18 -17.12 8.47
C ALA A 88 -5.68 -17.16 8.15
N ASN A 89 -4.86 -17.28 9.17
CA ASN A 89 -3.44 -17.54 8.95
C ASN A 89 -3.27 -18.95 8.36
N LEU A 90 -2.35 -19.09 7.42
CA LEU A 90 -1.99 -20.40 6.91
C LEU A 90 -1.29 -21.21 8.00
N ARG A 91 -1.31 -22.55 7.82
CA ARG A 91 -0.71 -23.46 8.80
C ARG A 91 0.76 -23.09 9.05
N ASN A 92 1.13 -22.95 10.32
CA ASN A 92 2.46 -22.56 10.79
C ASN A 92 2.94 -21.19 10.27
N ARG A 93 2.02 -20.30 9.90
CA ARG A 93 2.30 -18.92 9.50
C ARG A 93 1.57 -17.94 10.41
N ARG A 94 2.18 -16.80 10.67
CA ARG A 94 1.54 -15.67 11.38
C ARG A 94 1.76 -14.42 10.55
N LEU A 95 0.78 -13.53 10.52
CA LEU A 95 0.89 -12.28 9.78
C LEU A 95 2.07 -11.41 10.26
N VAL A 96 2.41 -11.49 11.54
CA VAL A 96 3.57 -10.78 12.11
C VAL A 96 4.93 -11.27 11.58
N ASP A 97 4.97 -12.44 10.97
CA ASP A 97 6.18 -13.00 10.37
C ASP A 97 6.33 -12.62 8.89
N PHE A 98 5.30 -12.00 8.30
CA PHE A 98 5.38 -11.45 6.94
C PHE A 98 6.50 -10.40 6.84
N ARG A 99 7.24 -10.45 5.76
CA ARG A 99 8.27 -9.46 5.45
C ARG A 99 8.07 -8.90 4.05
N PRO A 100 8.29 -7.59 3.84
CA PRO A 100 8.31 -6.99 2.51
C PRO A 100 9.15 -7.79 1.53
N GLY A 101 8.67 -7.91 0.31
CA GLY A 101 9.28 -8.76 -0.71
C GLY A 101 8.74 -10.19 -0.77
N GLN A 102 7.96 -10.61 0.21
CA GLN A 102 7.23 -11.89 0.21
C GLN A 102 5.80 -11.71 -0.33
N ARG A 103 5.11 -12.82 -0.58
CA ARG A 103 3.69 -12.80 -0.98
C ARG A 103 2.83 -12.94 0.26
N LEU A 104 1.90 -12.00 0.47
CA LEU A 104 1.00 -12.03 1.62
C LEU A 104 0.14 -13.31 1.65
N ALA A 105 -0.23 -13.82 0.49
CA ALA A 105 -0.98 -15.06 0.33
C ALA A 105 -0.26 -16.30 0.88
N GLU A 106 1.04 -16.25 1.08
CA GLU A 106 1.81 -17.34 1.73
C GLU A 106 1.68 -17.33 3.26
N TYR A 107 1.06 -16.30 3.82
CA TYR A 107 0.92 -16.12 5.26
C TYR A 107 -0.53 -16.16 5.71
N ARG A 108 -1.45 -15.60 4.91
CA ARG A 108 -2.83 -15.40 5.30
C ARG A 108 -3.76 -15.52 4.10
N ALA A 109 -4.83 -16.28 4.27
CA ALA A 109 -5.95 -16.31 3.34
C ALA A 109 -7.00 -15.26 3.77
N HIS A 110 -7.56 -14.57 2.79
CA HIS A 110 -8.61 -13.58 2.98
C HIS A 110 -9.88 -14.06 2.27
N TYR A 111 -10.99 -13.98 2.97
CA TYR A 111 -12.30 -14.44 2.48
C TYR A 111 -13.22 -13.23 2.34
N VAL A 112 -13.79 -13.06 1.19
CA VAL A 112 -14.80 -12.05 0.89
C VAL A 112 -16.14 -12.76 0.66
N LEU A 113 -17.24 -12.04 0.87
CA LEU A 113 -18.54 -12.56 0.45
C LEU A 113 -18.62 -12.53 -1.08
N ASP A 114 -19.24 -13.56 -1.63
CA ASP A 114 -19.53 -13.59 -3.06
C ASP A 114 -20.45 -12.41 -3.42
N ALA A 115 -19.98 -11.55 -4.32
CA ALA A 115 -20.72 -10.39 -4.78
C ALA A 115 -21.87 -10.72 -5.73
N SER A 116 -22.12 -12.00 -6.02
CA SER A 116 -23.22 -12.46 -6.89
C SER A 116 -24.62 -12.09 -6.36
N SER A 117 -24.73 -11.65 -5.11
CA SER A 117 -25.97 -11.21 -4.47
C SER A 117 -26.39 -9.77 -4.80
N GLY A 118 -25.68 -9.05 -5.66
CA GLY A 118 -26.07 -7.71 -6.15
C GLY A 118 -26.05 -6.57 -5.14
N GLY A 119 -25.55 -6.78 -3.93
CA GLY A 119 -25.40 -5.72 -2.92
C GLY A 119 -24.07 -4.99 -3.06
N MET A 120 -24.07 -3.66 -2.85
CA MET A 120 -22.85 -2.88 -2.73
C MET A 120 -22.11 -3.34 -1.45
N THR A 121 -21.08 -4.13 -1.61
CA THR A 121 -20.17 -4.51 -0.52
C THR A 121 -19.10 -3.46 -0.37
N VAL A 122 -18.87 -3.01 0.85
CA VAL A 122 -17.67 -2.22 1.16
C VAL A 122 -16.47 -3.14 0.95
N VAL A 123 -15.67 -2.82 -0.05
CA VAL A 123 -14.44 -3.53 -0.40
C VAL A 123 -13.23 -2.71 0.05
N GLY A 124 -12.12 -3.37 0.29
CA GLY A 124 -10.87 -2.69 0.64
C GLY A 124 -10.24 -1.99 -0.56
N HIS A 125 -9.20 -1.20 -0.30
CA HIS A 125 -8.52 -0.44 -1.35
C HIS A 125 -7.88 -1.35 -2.41
N VAL A 126 -7.37 -2.52 -2.02
CA VAL A 126 -6.76 -3.49 -2.94
C VAL A 126 -7.83 -4.11 -3.85
N GLU A 127 -8.95 -4.51 -3.28
CA GLU A 127 -10.06 -5.13 -4.04
C GLU A 127 -10.68 -4.13 -5.01
N GLN A 128 -10.85 -2.86 -4.63
CA GLN A 128 -11.34 -1.82 -5.54
C GLN A 128 -10.36 -1.56 -6.67
N LEU A 129 -9.06 -1.48 -6.35
CA LEU A 129 -8.03 -1.33 -7.37
C LEU A 129 -8.10 -2.47 -8.39
N HIS A 130 -8.20 -3.72 -7.93
CA HIS A 130 -8.27 -4.90 -8.80
C HIS A 130 -9.51 -4.93 -9.70
N GLN A 131 -10.62 -4.32 -9.27
CA GLN A 131 -11.84 -4.18 -10.09
C GLN A 131 -11.75 -3.03 -11.10
N SER A 132 -10.82 -2.10 -10.91
CA SER A 132 -10.70 -0.94 -11.79
C SER A 132 -10.20 -1.33 -13.18
N ARG A 133 -10.71 -0.65 -14.21
CA ARG A 133 -10.21 -0.82 -15.58
C ARG A 133 -8.76 -0.40 -15.72
N CYS A 134 -8.31 0.59 -14.96
CA CYS A 134 -6.91 0.99 -14.92
C CYS A 134 -6.00 -0.19 -14.57
N TYR A 135 -6.38 -0.94 -13.54
CA TYR A 135 -5.63 -2.11 -13.09
C TYR A 135 -5.69 -3.27 -14.07
N THR A 136 -6.88 -3.58 -14.59
CA THR A 136 -7.09 -4.75 -15.47
C THR A 136 -6.55 -4.55 -16.88
N GLN A 137 -6.36 -3.31 -17.33
CA GLN A 137 -5.85 -2.97 -18.66
C GLN A 137 -4.35 -2.65 -18.67
N THR A 138 -3.68 -2.62 -17.52
CA THR A 138 -2.25 -2.36 -17.42
C THR A 138 -1.58 -3.35 -16.48
N GLU A 139 -0.36 -3.77 -16.81
CA GLU A 139 0.45 -4.62 -15.94
C GLU A 139 1.35 -3.81 -15.00
N THR A 140 1.55 -2.53 -15.30
CA THR A 140 2.51 -1.67 -14.61
C THR A 140 1.89 -0.81 -13.51
N LEU A 141 0.55 -0.64 -13.49
CA LEU A 141 -0.11 0.16 -12.48
C LEU A 141 -0.06 -0.55 -11.12
N THR A 142 0.40 0.18 -10.12
CA THR A 142 0.52 -0.27 -8.72
C THR A 142 -0.01 0.80 -7.78
N CYS A 143 -0.08 0.52 -6.49
CA CYS A 143 -0.47 1.50 -5.47
C CYS A 143 0.40 2.77 -5.53
N THR A 144 1.70 2.61 -5.77
CA THR A 144 2.66 3.71 -5.81
C THR A 144 2.62 4.52 -7.10
N THR A 145 1.86 4.10 -8.10
CA THR A 145 1.58 4.92 -9.28
C THR A 145 0.81 6.19 -8.91
N CYS A 146 -0.13 6.08 -7.97
CA CYS A 146 -0.98 7.19 -7.53
C CYS A 146 -0.59 7.72 -6.15
N HIS A 147 0.02 6.90 -5.28
CA HIS A 147 0.34 7.24 -3.90
C HIS A 147 1.85 7.29 -3.67
N ASP A 148 2.34 8.37 -3.05
CA ASP A 148 3.68 8.42 -2.48
C ASP A 148 3.59 8.11 -0.97
N PRO A 149 4.07 6.92 -0.53
CA PRO A 149 3.96 6.52 0.87
C PRO A 149 4.86 7.34 1.82
N HIS A 150 5.80 8.12 1.29
CA HIS A 150 6.67 8.99 2.08
C HIS A 150 6.12 10.41 2.23
N ARG A 151 5.03 10.74 1.52
CA ARG A 151 4.46 12.08 1.52
C ARG A 151 3.05 12.08 2.09
N HIS A 152 2.86 12.83 3.15
CA HIS A 152 1.52 13.20 3.59
C HIS A 152 1.05 14.42 2.81
N VAL A 153 -0.06 14.27 2.08
CA VAL A 153 -0.66 15.35 1.28
C VAL A 153 -1.89 15.86 2.01
N ALA A 154 -1.93 17.18 2.27
CA ALA A 154 -3.10 17.81 2.87
C ALA A 154 -4.30 17.75 1.92
N GLN A 155 -5.51 17.68 2.47
CA GLN A 155 -6.75 17.50 1.69
C GLN A 155 -6.91 18.51 0.55
N PRO A 156 -6.63 19.82 0.70
CA PRO A 156 -6.78 20.77 -0.42
C PRO A 156 -5.86 20.45 -1.62
N GLU A 157 -4.68 19.87 -1.34
CA GLU A 157 -3.69 19.52 -2.38
C GLU A 157 -3.92 18.13 -2.96
N ALA A 158 -4.57 17.24 -2.22
CA ALA A 158 -4.74 15.84 -2.60
C ALA A 158 -5.52 15.70 -3.91
N ALA A 159 -6.57 16.49 -4.09
CA ALA A 159 -7.39 16.47 -5.30
C ALA A 159 -6.57 16.81 -6.56
N ALA A 160 -5.79 17.89 -6.50
CA ALA A 160 -4.94 18.32 -7.61
C ALA A 160 -3.84 17.29 -7.91
N LEU A 161 -3.21 16.73 -6.86
CA LEU A 161 -2.17 15.70 -7.00
C LEU A 161 -2.74 14.45 -7.69
N HIS A 162 -3.84 13.91 -7.19
CA HIS A 162 -4.44 12.70 -7.76
C HIS A 162 -4.96 12.94 -9.17
N ARG A 163 -5.56 14.11 -9.44
CA ARG A 163 -5.94 14.49 -10.80
C ARG A 163 -4.74 14.48 -11.75
N ALA A 164 -3.61 15.05 -11.33
CA ALA A 164 -2.39 15.02 -12.14
C ALA A 164 -1.93 13.58 -12.43
N LYS A 165 -2.04 12.67 -11.45
CA LYS A 165 -1.73 11.25 -11.65
C LYS A 165 -2.66 10.57 -12.66
N CYS A 166 -3.93 10.89 -12.68
CA CYS A 166 -4.85 10.40 -13.70
C CYS A 166 -4.45 10.88 -15.11
N LEU A 167 -4.03 12.15 -15.20
CA LEU A 167 -3.64 12.79 -16.47
C LEU A 167 -2.27 12.34 -17.02
N GLU A 168 -1.49 11.58 -16.28
CA GLU A 168 -0.29 10.90 -16.81
C GLU A 168 -0.66 9.84 -17.88
N CYS A 169 -1.89 9.32 -17.83
CA CYS A 169 -2.40 8.31 -18.76
C CYS A 169 -3.63 8.77 -19.56
N HIS A 170 -4.45 9.66 -18.99
CA HIS A 170 -5.70 10.12 -19.58
C HIS A 170 -5.60 11.55 -20.10
N GLN A 171 -6.27 11.83 -21.23
CA GLN A 171 -6.39 13.19 -21.74
C GLN A 171 -7.53 13.93 -20.99
N PRO A 172 -7.40 15.24 -20.73
CA PRO A 172 -8.42 16.00 -20.01
C PRO A 172 -9.80 16.01 -20.69
N ASP A 173 -9.82 15.92 -22.02
CA ASP A 173 -11.02 15.92 -22.86
C ASP A 173 -11.65 14.53 -23.05
N ALA A 174 -10.98 13.48 -22.57
CA ALA A 174 -11.52 12.11 -22.62
C ALA A 174 -12.64 11.87 -21.58
N CYS A 175 -12.90 12.83 -20.70
CA CYS A 175 -14.00 12.73 -19.75
C CYS A 175 -15.35 12.93 -20.48
N GLY A 176 -16.26 11.96 -20.34
CA GLY A 176 -17.60 12.04 -20.93
C GLY A 176 -18.50 13.15 -20.36
N LEU A 177 -18.09 13.81 -19.27
CA LEU A 177 -18.75 14.97 -18.70
C LEU A 177 -17.87 16.22 -18.92
N PRO A 178 -18.19 17.06 -19.91
CA PRO A 178 -17.39 18.25 -20.20
C PRO A 178 -17.46 19.29 -19.07
N ALA A 179 -16.49 20.20 -19.04
CA ALA A 179 -16.30 21.18 -17.95
C ALA A 179 -17.55 22.03 -17.67
N ASP A 180 -18.32 22.40 -18.70
CA ASP A 180 -19.59 23.12 -18.54
C ASP A 180 -20.68 22.23 -17.92
N GLY A 181 -20.69 20.94 -18.22
CA GLY A 181 -21.56 19.95 -17.62
C GLY A 181 -21.25 19.73 -16.13
N MET A 182 -19.97 19.71 -15.77
CA MET A 182 -19.50 19.63 -14.38
C MET A 182 -19.96 20.86 -13.58
N ARG A 183 -19.76 22.05 -14.13
CA ARG A 183 -20.24 23.31 -13.50
C ARG A 183 -21.75 23.33 -13.29
N ARG A 184 -22.54 22.91 -14.27
CA ARG A 184 -24.00 22.83 -14.16
C ARG A 184 -24.44 21.85 -13.08
N ARG A 185 -23.73 20.72 -12.94
CA ARG A 185 -24.02 19.69 -11.93
C ARG A 185 -23.40 19.99 -10.57
N LYS A 186 -22.59 21.04 -10.46
CA LYS A 186 -21.80 21.38 -9.25
C LYS A 186 -20.90 20.23 -8.78
N VAL A 187 -20.37 19.44 -9.70
CA VAL A 187 -19.39 18.40 -9.41
C VAL A 187 -17.99 18.97 -9.57
N SER A 188 -17.07 18.49 -8.75
CA SER A 188 -15.65 18.85 -8.86
C SER A 188 -15.04 18.24 -10.14
N ASP A 189 -13.91 18.78 -10.58
CA ASP A 189 -13.10 18.20 -11.65
C ASP A 189 -12.11 17.14 -11.11
N HIS A 190 -12.29 16.73 -9.86
CA HIS A 190 -11.51 15.69 -9.24
C HIS A 190 -11.96 14.32 -9.74
N CYS A 191 -11.13 13.68 -10.54
CA CYS A 191 -11.47 12.43 -11.24
C CYS A 191 -11.90 11.30 -10.28
N ALA A 192 -11.28 11.22 -9.12
CA ALA A 192 -11.58 10.19 -8.12
C ALA A 192 -13.00 10.27 -7.55
N ASP A 193 -13.63 11.45 -7.53
CA ASP A 193 -15.00 11.61 -7.01
C ASP A 193 -16.06 10.87 -7.85
N CYS A 194 -15.70 10.52 -9.09
CA CYS A 194 -16.60 9.84 -10.02
C CYS A 194 -16.09 8.47 -10.47
N HIS A 195 -14.78 8.23 -10.41
CA HIS A 195 -14.16 7.03 -11.01
C HIS A 195 -13.54 6.08 -9.99
N MET A 196 -13.48 6.45 -8.70
CA MET A 196 -12.93 5.60 -7.64
C MET A 196 -13.83 5.52 -6.40
#